data_e9a4dc3f899bc7981e93eb960743c437
#
_entry.id   e9a4dc3f899bc7981e93eb960743c437
#
_cell.length_a   1.000
_cell.length_b   1.000
_cell.length_c   1.000
_cell.angle_alpha   90.00
_cell.angle_beta   90.00
_cell.angle_gamma   90.00
#
_symmetry.space_group_name_H-M   'P 1'
#
loop_
_entity.id
_entity.type
_entity.pdbx_description
1 polymer ?
#
loop_
_entity_poly.entity_id
_entity_poly.type
_entity_poly.pdbx_seq_one_letter_code
_entity_poly.pdbx_strand_id
1 'polypeptide(L)'
;MCLGIPGEVVEFMDDRPDLAKVDVSGVRRAINIGLLSDEKLEPGDWVLIHVGFALSKIDEDEAKAALDFLEGIGQAYADELAALADSRIE
;
A
#
# COMPACT_ATOMS: atom_id res chain seq x y z
N MET A 1 13.33 6.08 -9.84
CA MET A 1 12.96 6.43 -8.47
C MET A 1 11.59 5.85 -8.15
N CYS A 2 11.48 5.15 -7.05
CA CYS A 2 10.22 4.55 -6.67
C CYS A 2 9.31 5.57 -6.03
N LEU A 3 8.10 5.65 -6.55
CA LEU A 3 7.02 6.39 -5.91
C LEU A 3 6.18 5.37 -5.16
N GLY A 4 5.58 5.76 -4.05
CA GLY A 4 4.71 4.85 -3.35
C GLY A 4 3.48 4.50 -4.18
N ILE A 5 2.89 3.36 -3.87
CA ILE A 5 1.64 2.94 -4.49
C ILE A 5 0.54 3.06 -3.45
N PRO A 6 -0.57 3.74 -3.76
CA PRO A 6 -1.67 3.81 -2.80
C PRO A 6 -2.38 2.47 -2.69
N GLY A 7 -2.71 2.09 -1.47
CA GLY A 7 -3.46 0.89 -1.20
C GLY A 7 -4.52 1.15 -0.15
N GLU A 8 -5.61 0.44 -0.24
CA GLU A 8 -6.72 0.60 0.70
C GLU A 8 -6.66 -0.49 1.76
N VAL A 9 -6.67 -0.10 3.02
CA VAL A 9 -6.67 -1.06 4.12
C VAL A 9 -8.00 -1.81 4.11
N VAL A 10 -7.93 -3.14 4.06
CA VAL A 10 -9.12 -3.99 4.01
C VAL A 10 -9.43 -4.55 5.38
N GLU A 11 -8.43 -5.09 6.06
CA GLU A 11 -8.61 -5.64 7.39
C GLU A 11 -7.26 -5.73 8.09
N PHE A 12 -7.32 -5.82 9.42
CA PHE A 12 -6.12 -6.02 10.23
C PHE A 12 -5.97 -7.49 10.54
N MET A 13 -4.72 -7.92 10.77
CA MET A 13 -4.43 -9.31 11.08
C MET A 13 -4.31 -9.46 12.59
N ASP A 14 -5.20 -10.26 13.17
CA ASP A 14 -5.32 -10.36 14.63
C ASP A 14 -4.05 -10.84 15.32
N ASP A 15 -3.36 -11.78 14.68
CA ASP A 15 -2.15 -12.37 15.26
C ASP A 15 -0.87 -11.61 14.88
N ARG A 16 -0.98 -10.60 14.04
CA ARG A 16 0.18 -9.81 13.59
C ARG A 16 -0.19 -8.33 13.56
N PRO A 17 -0.12 -7.65 14.71
CA PRO A 17 -0.57 -6.25 14.77
C PRO A 17 0.25 -5.29 13.92
N ASP A 18 1.43 -5.71 13.47
CA ASP A 18 2.26 -4.90 12.59
C ASP A 18 1.91 -5.10 11.11
N LEU A 19 0.94 -5.97 10.80
CA LEU A 19 0.54 -6.24 9.44
C LEU A 19 -0.94 -5.94 9.23
N ALA A 20 -1.26 -5.51 8.02
CA ALA A 20 -2.65 -5.32 7.63
C ALA A 20 -2.81 -5.81 6.22
N LYS A 21 -3.99 -6.28 5.89
CA LYS A 21 -4.31 -6.68 4.54
C LYS A 21 -4.71 -5.43 3.76
N VAL A 22 -4.01 -5.17 2.68
CA VAL A 22 -4.20 -3.95 1.89
C VAL A 22 -4.47 -4.34 0.44
N ASP A 23 -5.47 -3.69 -0.14
CA ASP A 23 -5.82 -3.91 -1.54
C ASP A 23 -5.04 -2.91 -2.40
N VAL A 24 -4.20 -3.44 -3.28
CA VAL A 24 -3.41 -2.63 -4.22
C VAL A 24 -3.85 -3.02 -5.62
N SER A 25 -4.65 -2.17 -6.23
CA SER A 25 -5.16 -2.38 -7.59
C SER A 25 -5.84 -3.75 -7.76
N GLY A 26 -6.65 -4.13 -6.78
CA GLY A 26 -7.38 -5.39 -6.82
C GLY A 26 -6.61 -6.58 -6.28
N VAL A 27 -5.36 -6.40 -5.90
CA VAL A 27 -4.53 -7.47 -5.34
C VAL A 27 -4.33 -7.22 -3.85
N ARG A 28 -4.72 -8.18 -3.03
CA ARG A 28 -4.61 -8.05 -1.57
C ARG A 28 -3.29 -8.61 -1.11
N ARG A 29 -2.61 -7.83 -0.27
CA ARG A 29 -1.30 -8.17 0.26
C ARG A 29 -1.22 -7.87 1.74
N ALA A 30 -0.42 -8.63 2.47
CA ALA A 30 -0.09 -8.30 3.84
C ALA A 30 1.01 -7.25 3.80
N ILE A 31 0.72 -6.07 4.35
CA ILE A 31 1.62 -4.93 4.30
C ILE A 31 2.02 -4.55 5.71
N ASN A 32 3.29 -4.25 5.91
CA ASN A 32 3.78 -3.84 7.23
C ASN A 32 3.33 -2.41 7.52
N ILE A 33 2.57 -2.25 8.59
CA ILE A 33 2.05 -0.95 9.00
C ILE A 33 2.72 -0.45 10.29
N GLY A 34 3.85 -1.04 10.66
CA GLY A 34 4.55 -0.67 11.89
C GLY A 34 4.98 0.78 11.92
N LEU A 35 5.33 1.36 10.77
CA LEU A 35 5.72 2.75 10.69
C LEU A 35 4.56 3.70 10.97
N LEU A 36 3.32 3.21 10.89
CA LEU A 36 2.13 4.01 11.10
C LEU A 36 1.45 3.66 12.42
N SER A 37 2.19 3.12 13.37
CA SER A 37 1.62 2.69 14.65
C SER A 37 1.00 3.87 15.43
N ASP A 38 1.50 5.08 15.19
CA ASP A 38 0.95 6.29 15.83
C ASP A 38 -0.26 6.84 15.09
N GLU A 39 -0.52 6.33 13.89
CA GLU A 39 -1.66 6.76 13.09
C GLU A 39 -2.86 5.87 13.40
N LYS A 40 -4.03 6.47 13.39
CA LYS A 40 -5.25 5.70 13.63
C LYS A 40 -5.75 5.17 12.30
N LEU A 41 -5.37 3.95 11.98
CA LEU A 41 -5.78 3.32 10.73
C LEU A 41 -7.04 2.48 10.94
N GLU A 42 -7.93 2.52 9.96
CA GLU A 42 -9.16 1.73 9.96
C GLU A 42 -9.37 1.15 8.58
N PRO A 43 -10.14 0.07 8.47
CA PRO A 43 -10.49 -0.44 7.14
C PRO A 43 -11.16 0.64 6.31
N GLY A 44 -10.73 0.78 5.07
CA GLY A 44 -11.19 1.85 4.20
C GLY A 44 -10.22 3.00 4.11
N ASP A 45 -9.25 3.08 5.01
CA ASP A 45 -8.22 4.12 4.94
C ASP A 45 -7.22 3.80 3.84
N TRP A 46 -6.62 4.84 3.29
CA TRP A 46 -5.62 4.69 2.25
C TRP A 46 -4.23 4.95 2.80
N VAL A 47 -3.28 4.16 2.35
CA VAL A 47 -1.88 4.31 2.76
C VAL A 47 -0.99 4.28 1.52
N LEU A 48 0.15 4.94 1.63
CA LEU A 48 1.15 4.93 0.57
C LEU A 48 2.14 3.82 0.86
N ILE A 49 2.30 2.90 -0.08
CA ILE A 49 3.09 1.69 0.11
C ILE A 49 4.34 1.73 -0.75
N HIS A 50 5.45 1.33 -0.15
CA HIS A 50 6.72 1.19 -0.87
C HIS A 50 7.36 -0.13 -0.44
N VAL A 51 7.45 -1.05 -1.36
CA VAL A 51 8.12 -2.36 -1.19
C VAL A 51 7.65 -3.08 0.08
N GLY A 52 6.33 -3.19 0.22
CA GLY A 52 5.74 -3.96 1.32
C GLY A 52 5.57 -3.21 2.63
N PHE A 53 5.96 -1.94 2.69
CA PHE A 53 5.82 -1.11 3.88
C PHE A 53 4.89 0.06 3.60
N ALA A 54 3.97 0.30 4.53
CA ALA A 54 3.13 1.49 4.46
C ALA A 54 3.94 2.65 5.06
N LEU A 55 4.15 3.69 4.26
CA LEU A 55 4.98 4.82 4.66
C LEU A 55 4.19 5.93 5.29
N SER A 56 2.98 6.18 4.82
CA SER A 56 2.16 7.26 5.34
C SER A 56 0.70 7.00 5.04
N LYS A 57 -0.16 7.60 5.86
CA LYS A 57 -1.59 7.58 5.63
C LYS A 57 -1.94 8.73 4.70
N ILE A 58 -2.71 8.45 3.66
CA ILE A 58 -3.13 9.46 2.69
C ILE A 58 -4.64 9.44 2.61
N ASP A 59 -5.22 10.50 2.06
CA ASP A 59 -6.67 10.52 1.87
C ASP A 59 -7.02 9.96 0.50
N GLU A 60 -8.32 9.77 0.28
CA GLU A 60 -8.81 9.15 -0.95
C GLU A 60 -8.45 9.98 -2.18
N ASP A 61 -8.50 11.30 -2.07
CA ASP A 61 -8.17 12.16 -3.20
C ASP A 61 -6.70 12.04 -3.59
N GLU A 62 -5.82 11.98 -2.59
CA GLU A 62 -4.41 11.77 -2.84
C GLU A 62 -4.16 10.39 -3.47
N ALA A 63 -4.89 9.38 -3.00
CA ALA A 63 -4.76 8.04 -3.53
C ALA A 63 -5.15 7.99 -5.01
N LYS A 64 -6.25 8.64 -5.35
CA LYS A 64 -6.71 8.67 -6.74
C LYS A 64 -5.73 9.42 -7.64
N ALA A 65 -5.21 10.54 -7.16
CA ALA A 65 -4.22 11.30 -7.93
C ALA A 65 -2.96 10.48 -8.16
N ALA A 66 -2.51 9.76 -7.14
CA ALA A 66 -1.32 8.93 -7.26
C ALA A 66 -1.55 7.78 -8.25
N LEU A 67 -2.72 7.16 -8.21
CA LEU A 67 -3.03 6.07 -9.14
C LEU A 67 -3.08 6.58 -10.57
N ASP A 68 -3.71 7.73 -10.80
CA ASP A 68 -3.77 8.32 -12.13
C ASP A 68 -2.37 8.62 -12.65
N PHE A 69 -1.52 9.15 -11.79
CA PHE A 69 -0.14 9.45 -12.16
C PHE A 69 0.62 8.19 -12.52
N LEU A 70 0.50 7.14 -11.71
CA LEU A 70 1.21 5.89 -11.94
C LEU A 70 0.72 5.18 -13.18
N GLU A 71 -0.58 5.22 -13.45
CA GLU A 71 -1.12 4.64 -14.67
C GLU A 71 -0.59 5.36 -15.90
N GLY A 72 -0.40 6.66 -15.80
CA GLY A 72 0.16 7.44 -16.88
C GLY A 72 1.61 7.10 -17.16
N ILE A 73 2.36 6.67 -16.13
CA ILE A 73 3.74 6.26 -16.29
C ILE A 73 3.82 4.84 -16.85
N GLY A 74 2.89 3.97 -16.46
CA GLY A 74 2.83 2.61 -16.98
C GLY A 74 3.92 1.70 -16.44
N GLN A 75 5.12 1.83 -17.00
CA GLN A 75 6.22 0.93 -16.64
C GLN A 75 6.59 1.02 -15.17
N ALA A 76 6.62 2.23 -14.63
CA ALA A 76 6.96 2.41 -13.21
C ALA A 76 5.92 1.74 -12.32
N TYR A 77 4.66 1.82 -12.70
CA TYR A 77 3.59 1.18 -11.96
C TYR A 77 3.76 -0.34 -11.95
N ALA A 78 4.05 -0.91 -13.12
CA ALA A 78 4.26 -2.35 -13.25
C ALA A 78 5.45 -2.81 -12.40
N ASP A 79 6.53 -2.03 -12.41
CA ASP A 79 7.72 -2.36 -11.63
C ASP A 79 7.43 -2.35 -10.13
N GLU A 80 6.64 -1.39 -9.69
CA GLU A 80 6.28 -1.30 -8.27
C GLU A 80 5.42 -2.50 -7.83
N LEU A 81 4.50 -2.92 -8.69
CA LEU A 81 3.69 -4.10 -8.39
C LEU A 81 4.54 -5.35 -8.34
N ALA A 82 5.52 -5.47 -9.22
CA ALA A 82 6.44 -6.60 -9.21
C ALA A 82 7.26 -6.63 -7.93
N ALA A 83 7.70 -5.47 -7.44
CA ALA A 83 8.45 -5.40 -6.19
C ALA A 83 7.60 -5.85 -5.00
N LEU A 84 6.31 -5.51 -4.99
CA LEU A 84 5.41 -5.97 -3.94
C LEU A 84 5.24 -7.47 -3.97
N ALA A 85 5.14 -8.04 -5.17
CA ALA A 85 5.01 -9.49 -5.32
C ALA A 85 6.26 -10.20 -4.82
N ASP A 86 7.44 -9.67 -5.15
CA ASP A 86 8.71 -10.25 -4.70
C ASP A 86 8.82 -10.20 -3.17
N SER A 87 8.41 -9.08 -2.57
CA SER A 87 8.44 -8.96 -1.11
C SER A 87 7.60 -10.02 -0.43
N ARG A 88 6.48 -10.37 -1.06
CA ARG A 88 5.58 -11.36 -0.50
C ARG A 88 6.16 -12.77 -0.53
N ILE A 89 6.99 -13.04 -1.52
CA ILE A 89 7.56 -14.38 -1.72
C ILE A 89 8.61 -14.70 -0.66
N GLU A 90 9.31 -13.70 -0.20
CA GLU A 90 10.31 -13.89 0.85
C GLU A 90 9.68 -14.38 2.15
#